data_7e113f84946eb1a65b1816f737b2d899
#
_entry.id   7e113f84946eb1a65b1816f737b2d899
#
_cell.length_a   1.000
_cell.length_b   1.000
_cell.length_c   1.000
_cell.angle_alpha   90.00
_cell.angle_beta   90.00
_cell.angle_gamma   90.00
#
_symmetry.space_group_name_H-M   'P 1'
#
loop_
_entity.id
_entity.type
_entity.pdbx_description
1 polymer ?
#
loop_
_entity_poly.entity_id
_entity_poly.type
_entity_poly.pdbx_seq_one_letter_code
_entity_poly.pdbx_strand_id
1 'polypeptide(L)'
;VAARKAFLDGGSEAQINAAYLAAAGHTDSDVPYNNIVALNENGATLHYQYKSFARPDESRSLLIDAGAEVDGYSADITRTWARDDELFGELIEAVDREQQALAHKVRAGLDYRQLHLEAHLRLGSVLKALGIVDMEPDAMLQHGVTSTFFPHGLGHPIGLQVHDVAGYSDVDGQ
;
A
#
# COMPACT_ATOMS: atom_id res chain seq x y z
N VAL A 1 -13.19 7.28 -2.55
CA VAL A 1 -13.77 8.65 -2.68
C VAL A 1 -14.17 9.21 -1.31
N ALA A 2 -14.99 8.52 -0.51
CA ALA A 2 -15.50 9.03 0.77
C ALA A 2 -14.36 9.31 1.79
N ALA A 3 -13.46 8.33 2.01
CA ALA A 3 -12.31 8.50 2.90
C ALA A 3 -11.42 9.70 2.51
N ARG A 4 -11.11 9.84 1.20
CA ARG A 4 -10.33 10.99 0.70
C ARG A 4 -11.05 12.31 0.97
N LYS A 5 -12.37 12.36 0.79
CA LYS A 5 -13.15 13.56 1.10
C LYS A 5 -13.05 13.91 2.59
N ALA A 6 -13.25 12.94 3.49
CA ALA A 6 -13.12 13.14 4.92
C ALA A 6 -11.72 13.63 5.34
N PHE A 7 -10.66 13.13 4.69
CA PHE A 7 -9.29 13.63 4.85
C PHE A 7 -9.15 15.10 4.43
N LEU A 8 -9.67 15.46 3.25
CA LEU A 8 -9.60 16.84 2.75
C LEU A 8 -10.41 17.81 3.62
N ASP A 9 -11.47 17.33 4.27
CA ASP A 9 -12.28 18.09 5.23
C ASP A 9 -11.61 18.16 6.65
N GLY A 10 -10.38 17.65 6.80
CA GLY A 10 -9.61 17.67 8.06
C GLY A 10 -10.15 16.69 9.11
N GLY A 11 -10.71 15.57 8.69
CA GLY A 11 -11.19 14.52 9.59
C GLY A 11 -10.06 13.82 10.33
N SER A 12 -10.36 13.27 11.52
CA SER A 12 -9.48 12.35 12.24
C SER A 12 -9.44 10.98 11.57
N GLU A 13 -8.46 10.14 11.92
CA GLU A 13 -8.37 8.76 11.39
C GLU A 13 -9.65 7.96 11.63
N ALA A 14 -10.24 8.09 12.83
CA ALA A 14 -11.52 7.45 13.15
C ALA A 14 -12.68 7.96 12.27
N GLN A 15 -12.73 9.28 11.98
CA GLN A 15 -13.74 9.85 11.10
C GLN A 15 -13.57 9.41 9.64
N ILE A 16 -12.32 9.29 9.19
CA ILE A 16 -11.99 8.80 7.84
C ILE A 16 -12.38 7.32 7.70
N ASN A 17 -12.07 6.49 8.72
CA ASN A 17 -12.50 5.09 8.75
C ASN A 17 -14.03 4.96 8.70
N ALA A 18 -14.75 5.73 9.51
CA ALA A 18 -16.21 5.73 9.51
C ALA A 18 -16.79 6.12 8.14
N ALA A 19 -16.19 7.10 7.46
CA ALA A 19 -16.58 7.50 6.10
C ALA A 19 -16.33 6.39 5.07
N TYR A 20 -15.23 5.63 5.22
CA TYR A 20 -14.95 4.45 4.40
C TYR A 20 -16.01 3.37 4.61
N LEU A 21 -16.23 2.95 5.86
CA LEU A 21 -17.16 1.90 6.22
C LEU A 21 -18.59 2.21 5.76
N ALA A 22 -19.05 3.44 5.98
CA ALA A 22 -20.37 3.88 5.51
C ALA A 22 -20.49 3.81 3.98
N ALA A 23 -19.44 4.16 3.24
CA ALA A 23 -19.44 4.12 1.79
C ALA A 23 -19.32 2.69 1.22
N ALA A 24 -18.65 1.78 1.95
CA ALA A 24 -18.55 0.37 1.63
C ALA A 24 -19.82 -0.43 2.00
N GLY A 25 -20.68 0.13 2.86
CA GLY A 25 -21.85 -0.57 3.39
C GLY A 25 -21.47 -1.63 4.43
N HIS A 26 -20.36 -1.44 5.14
CA HIS A 26 -19.79 -2.36 6.11
C HIS A 26 -19.74 -1.74 7.51
N THR A 27 -19.69 -2.60 8.50
CA THR A 27 -19.28 -2.24 9.87
C THR A 27 -17.84 -2.74 10.11
N ASP A 28 -17.24 -2.38 11.25
CA ASP A 28 -15.92 -2.87 11.62
C ASP A 28 -15.84 -4.41 11.77
N SER A 29 -16.98 -5.09 11.94
CA SER A 29 -17.07 -6.56 12.03
C SER A 29 -17.21 -7.25 10.67
N ASP A 30 -17.52 -6.52 9.62
CA ASP A 30 -17.84 -7.07 8.29
C ASP A 30 -16.66 -6.92 7.31
N VAL A 31 -15.61 -6.19 7.71
CA VAL A 31 -14.43 -6.02 6.87
C VAL A 31 -13.50 -7.24 6.98
N PRO A 32 -12.82 -7.61 5.90
CA PRO A 32 -11.95 -8.80 5.87
C PRO A 32 -10.73 -8.68 6.79
N TYR A 33 -10.32 -7.47 7.14
CA TYR A 33 -9.26 -7.15 8.10
C TYR A 33 -9.49 -5.77 8.71
N ASN A 34 -8.82 -5.50 9.83
CA ASN A 34 -8.92 -4.20 10.48
C ASN A 34 -8.26 -3.12 9.61
N ASN A 35 -9.08 -2.21 9.05
CA ASN A 35 -8.60 -1.14 8.17
C ASN A 35 -7.44 -0.37 8.81
N ILE A 36 -6.44 -0.05 8.02
CA ILE A 36 -5.39 0.89 8.36
C ILE A 36 -5.79 2.26 7.81
N VAL A 37 -5.87 3.24 8.69
CA VAL A 37 -6.09 4.64 8.32
C VAL A 37 -5.05 5.46 9.05
N ALA A 38 -4.09 5.98 8.33
CA ALA A 38 -2.93 6.63 8.91
C ALA A 38 -2.74 8.03 8.31
N LEU A 39 -2.71 9.03 9.18
CA LEU A 39 -2.44 10.41 8.81
C LEU A 39 -0.99 10.77 9.07
N ASN A 40 -0.40 11.52 8.17
CA ASN A 40 0.93 12.12 8.31
C ASN A 40 2.00 11.06 8.66
N GLU A 41 2.73 11.24 9.76
CA GLU A 41 3.81 10.36 10.23
C GLU A 41 3.33 8.94 10.55
N ASN A 42 2.07 8.77 10.91
CA ASN A 42 1.50 7.45 11.19
C ASN A 42 1.54 6.55 9.95
N GLY A 43 1.51 7.13 8.74
CA GLY A 43 1.66 6.41 7.48
C GLY A 43 3.01 5.74 7.28
N ALA A 44 4.05 6.14 8.04
CA ALA A 44 5.36 5.49 8.04
C ALA A 44 5.42 4.27 8.98
N THR A 45 4.39 4.04 9.79
CA THR A 45 4.32 2.88 10.67
C THR A 45 3.66 1.71 9.95
N LEU A 46 4.46 0.66 9.69
CA LEU A 46 3.96 -0.54 9.04
C LEU A 46 2.86 -1.19 9.89
N HIS A 47 1.75 -1.58 9.26
CA HIS A 47 0.57 -2.16 9.91
C HIS A 47 0.02 -1.29 11.06
N TYR A 48 -0.04 0.03 10.87
CA TYR A 48 -0.61 0.96 11.84
C TYR A 48 -2.06 0.62 12.18
N GLN A 49 -2.32 0.19 13.41
CA GLN A 49 -3.64 -0.33 13.84
C GLN A 49 -4.47 0.67 14.65
N TYR A 50 -3.87 1.77 15.07
CA TYR A 50 -4.56 2.79 15.85
C TYR A 50 -5.37 3.72 14.94
N LYS A 51 -6.49 4.20 15.44
CA LYS A 51 -7.30 5.22 14.77
C LYS A 51 -7.56 6.35 15.76
N SER A 52 -6.79 7.41 15.64
CA SER A 52 -6.94 8.59 16.51
C SER A 52 -8.32 9.24 16.33
N PHE A 53 -8.97 9.59 17.43
CA PHE A 53 -10.17 10.44 17.44
C PHE A 53 -9.83 11.93 17.39
N ALA A 54 -8.60 12.31 17.74
CA ALA A 54 -8.12 13.68 17.63
C ALA A 54 -7.87 14.02 16.16
N ARG A 55 -8.31 15.20 15.77
CA ARG A 55 -7.95 15.75 14.46
C ARG A 55 -6.51 16.24 14.52
N PRO A 56 -5.72 16.03 13.47
CA PRO A 56 -4.39 16.62 13.39
C PRO A 56 -4.52 18.14 13.22
N ASP A 57 -3.51 18.88 13.67
CA ASP A 57 -3.43 20.33 13.43
C ASP A 57 -3.35 20.62 11.93
N GLU A 58 -2.66 19.74 11.18
CA GLU A 58 -2.51 19.80 9.74
C GLU A 58 -2.61 18.40 9.13
N SER A 59 -3.45 18.25 8.11
CA SER A 59 -3.59 17.00 7.33
C SER A 59 -2.72 17.10 6.08
N ARG A 60 -1.50 16.52 6.11
CA ARG A 60 -0.53 16.57 5.01
C ARG A 60 -0.63 15.36 4.10
N SER A 61 -0.85 14.19 4.67
CA SER A 61 -0.97 12.93 3.92
C SER A 61 -1.97 11.99 4.56
N LEU A 62 -2.56 11.12 3.73
CA LEU A 62 -3.41 10.00 4.14
C LEU A 62 -2.91 8.73 3.47
N LEU A 63 -2.64 7.70 4.26
CA LEU A 63 -2.58 6.31 3.80
C LEU A 63 -3.83 5.60 4.31
N ILE A 64 -4.54 4.92 3.42
CA ILE A 64 -5.61 4.00 3.78
C ILE A 64 -5.33 2.65 3.13
N ASP A 65 -5.37 1.61 3.94
CA ASP A 65 -5.33 0.23 3.53
C ASP A 65 -6.60 -0.44 4.08
N ALA A 66 -7.50 -0.76 3.16
CA ALA A 66 -8.84 -1.18 3.53
C ALA A 66 -9.45 -2.10 2.47
N GLY A 67 -10.16 -3.10 2.94
CA GLY A 67 -10.85 -4.07 2.11
C GLY A 67 -12.37 -4.06 2.32
N ALA A 68 -13.07 -4.61 1.35
CA ALA A 68 -14.46 -5.00 1.47
C ALA A 68 -14.58 -6.51 1.24
N GLU A 69 -15.63 -7.09 1.73
CA GLU A 69 -15.97 -8.49 1.50
C GLU A 69 -17.30 -8.59 0.75
N VAL A 70 -17.35 -9.46 -0.25
CA VAL A 70 -18.58 -9.78 -0.98
C VAL A 70 -18.67 -11.30 -1.14
N ASP A 71 -19.74 -11.89 -0.64
CA ASP A 71 -19.98 -13.34 -0.70
C ASP A 71 -18.82 -14.19 -0.15
N GLY A 72 -18.14 -13.70 0.88
CA GLY A 72 -16.98 -14.33 1.52
C GLY A 72 -15.64 -14.08 0.81
N TYR A 73 -15.63 -13.35 -0.30
CA TYR A 73 -14.39 -12.98 -1.00
C TYR A 73 -13.88 -11.62 -0.55
N SER A 74 -12.63 -11.60 -0.16
CA SER A 74 -11.94 -10.41 0.33
C SER A 74 -11.38 -9.55 -0.79
N ALA A 75 -11.37 -8.23 -0.58
CA ALA A 75 -10.55 -7.27 -1.30
C ALA A 75 -9.51 -6.65 -0.35
N ASP A 76 -8.40 -6.19 -0.90
CA ASP A 76 -7.29 -5.59 -0.17
C ASP A 76 -6.65 -4.51 -1.02
N ILE A 77 -6.84 -3.24 -0.65
CA ILE A 77 -6.43 -2.11 -1.48
C ILE A 77 -5.83 -1.00 -0.62
N THR A 78 -4.55 -0.73 -0.83
CA THR A 78 -3.87 0.44 -0.24
C THR A 78 -3.88 1.62 -1.21
N ARG A 79 -4.14 2.83 -0.68
CA ARG A 79 -3.99 4.10 -1.40
C ARG A 79 -3.41 5.17 -0.50
N THR A 80 -2.53 5.99 -1.08
CA THR A 80 -1.93 7.15 -0.41
C THR A 80 -2.27 8.43 -1.18
N TRP A 81 -2.49 9.52 -0.45
CA TRP A 81 -2.67 10.85 -1.01
C TRP A 81 -1.81 11.85 -0.26
N ALA A 82 -1.19 12.75 -1.00
CA ALA A 82 -0.57 13.96 -0.48
C ALA A 82 -1.55 15.13 -0.53
N ARG A 83 -1.32 16.11 0.34
CA ARG A 83 -1.97 17.41 0.32
C ARG A 83 -0.89 18.47 0.36
N ASP A 84 -0.89 19.35 -0.65
CA ASP A 84 0.00 20.53 -0.74
C ASP A 84 1.52 20.20 -0.68
N ASP A 85 1.93 18.96 -1.00
CA ASP A 85 3.30 18.50 -1.13
C ASP A 85 3.52 17.92 -2.53
N GLU A 86 4.16 18.71 -3.40
CA GLU A 86 4.36 18.38 -4.80
C GLU A 86 5.31 17.17 -4.97
N LEU A 87 6.44 17.15 -4.25
CA LEU A 87 7.41 16.04 -4.34
C LEU A 87 6.80 14.73 -3.86
N PHE A 88 6.06 14.76 -2.75
CA PHE A 88 5.40 13.55 -2.26
C PHE A 88 4.27 13.10 -3.20
N GLY A 89 3.57 14.04 -3.82
CA GLY A 89 2.59 13.74 -4.87
C GLY A 89 3.22 13.06 -6.10
N GLU A 90 4.35 13.57 -6.59
CA GLU A 90 5.11 12.97 -7.68
C GLU A 90 5.61 11.56 -7.34
N LEU A 91 6.09 11.34 -6.10
CA LEU A 91 6.50 10.03 -5.62
C LEU A 91 5.33 9.03 -5.64
N ILE A 92 4.17 9.42 -5.12
CA ILE A 92 2.96 8.58 -5.12
C ILE A 92 2.57 8.19 -6.54
N GLU A 93 2.54 9.15 -7.47
CA GLU A 93 2.20 8.89 -8.87
C GLU A 93 3.24 8.00 -9.58
N ALA A 94 4.52 8.20 -9.29
CA ALA A 94 5.57 7.36 -9.84
C ALA A 94 5.46 5.91 -9.36
N VAL A 95 5.25 5.71 -8.06
CA VAL A 95 5.05 4.37 -7.47
C VAL A 95 3.78 3.71 -8.02
N ASP A 96 2.67 4.44 -8.18
CA ASP A 96 1.44 3.91 -8.78
C ASP A 96 1.66 3.44 -10.22
N ARG A 97 2.38 4.21 -11.05
CA ARG A 97 2.73 3.78 -12.42
C ARG A 97 3.53 2.48 -12.43
N GLU A 98 4.52 2.35 -11.55
CA GLU A 98 5.34 1.13 -11.49
C GLU A 98 4.54 -0.06 -10.94
N GLN A 99 3.69 0.14 -9.96
CA GLN A 99 2.78 -0.88 -9.44
C GLN A 99 1.85 -1.41 -10.54
N GLN A 100 1.24 -0.53 -11.32
CA GLN A 100 0.39 -0.93 -12.44
C GLN A 100 1.18 -1.67 -13.53
N ALA A 101 2.40 -1.21 -13.84
CA ALA A 101 3.26 -1.88 -14.82
C ALA A 101 3.65 -3.30 -14.36
N LEU A 102 3.90 -3.50 -13.07
CA LEU A 102 4.16 -4.83 -12.49
C LEU A 102 2.90 -5.71 -12.53
N ALA A 103 1.73 -5.17 -12.16
CA ALA A 103 0.47 -5.89 -12.19
C ALA A 103 0.15 -6.42 -13.62
N HIS A 104 0.41 -5.63 -14.64
CA HIS A 104 0.22 -6.04 -16.05
C HIS A 104 1.18 -7.17 -16.51
N LYS A 105 2.27 -7.41 -15.78
CA LYS A 105 3.19 -8.52 -16.08
C LYS A 105 2.75 -9.84 -15.49
N VAL A 106 1.85 -9.83 -14.52
CA VAL A 106 1.40 -11.05 -13.82
C VAL A 106 0.71 -11.99 -14.81
N ARG A 107 1.24 -13.20 -14.93
CA ARG A 107 0.70 -14.27 -15.78
C ARG A 107 1.12 -15.64 -15.25
N ALA A 108 0.42 -16.67 -15.66
CA ALA A 108 0.81 -18.05 -15.35
C ALA A 108 2.26 -18.35 -15.77
N GLY A 109 3.01 -19.02 -14.89
CA GLY A 109 4.41 -19.37 -15.11
C GLY A 109 5.43 -18.27 -14.82
N LEU A 110 5.00 -17.09 -14.38
CA LEU A 110 5.93 -16.05 -13.93
C LEU A 110 6.44 -16.40 -12.52
N ASP A 111 7.77 -16.39 -12.36
CA ASP A 111 8.38 -16.54 -11.03
C ASP A 111 8.14 -15.27 -10.21
N TYR A 112 7.45 -15.41 -9.08
CA TYR A 112 7.15 -14.31 -8.15
C TYR A 112 8.42 -13.62 -7.63
N ARG A 113 9.50 -14.38 -7.40
CA ARG A 113 10.79 -13.81 -6.93
C ARG A 113 11.37 -12.83 -7.94
N GLN A 114 11.27 -13.15 -9.25
CA GLN A 114 11.72 -12.24 -10.31
C GLN A 114 10.89 -10.96 -10.34
N LEU A 115 9.57 -11.06 -10.15
CA LEU A 115 8.69 -9.90 -10.10
C LEU A 115 9.01 -9.03 -8.87
N HIS A 116 9.31 -9.64 -7.73
CA HIS A 116 9.70 -8.92 -6.51
C HIS A 116 11.03 -8.18 -6.67
N LEU A 117 12.05 -8.83 -7.26
CA LEU A 117 13.32 -8.15 -7.55
C LEU A 117 13.16 -7.01 -8.56
N GLU A 118 12.32 -7.19 -9.57
CA GLU A 118 11.99 -6.12 -10.51
C GLU A 118 11.30 -4.94 -9.81
N ALA A 119 10.42 -5.19 -8.83
CA ALA A 119 9.80 -4.14 -8.04
C ALA A 119 10.84 -3.28 -7.31
N HIS A 120 11.85 -3.91 -6.70
CA HIS A 120 12.97 -3.19 -6.06
C HIS A 120 13.77 -2.34 -7.05
N LEU A 121 14.09 -2.85 -8.24
CA LEU A 121 14.82 -2.10 -9.26
C LEU A 121 14.04 -0.90 -9.77
N ARG A 122 12.72 -1.07 -9.98
CA ARG A 122 11.81 0.00 -10.39
C ARG A 122 11.68 1.07 -9.32
N LEU A 123 11.51 0.65 -8.05
CA LEU A 123 11.50 1.58 -6.92
C LEU A 123 12.83 2.34 -6.82
N GLY A 124 13.97 1.65 -6.96
CA GLY A 124 15.28 2.30 -7.00
C GLY A 124 15.39 3.37 -8.09
N SER A 125 14.83 3.09 -9.29
CA SER A 125 14.79 4.05 -10.39
C SER A 125 13.94 5.28 -10.05
N VAL A 126 12.80 5.10 -9.39
CA VAL A 126 11.94 6.19 -8.93
C VAL A 126 12.66 7.04 -7.87
N LEU A 127 13.27 6.40 -6.86
CA LEU A 127 13.98 7.10 -5.79
C LEU A 127 15.15 7.94 -6.33
N LYS A 128 15.88 7.40 -7.31
CA LYS A 128 16.96 8.12 -7.98
C LYS A 128 16.44 9.28 -8.82
N ALA A 129 15.43 9.05 -9.64
CA ALA A 129 14.87 10.07 -10.53
C ALA A 129 14.32 11.28 -9.77
N LEU A 130 13.77 11.07 -8.58
CA LEU A 130 13.25 12.11 -7.69
C LEU A 130 14.33 12.71 -6.75
N GLY A 131 15.58 12.28 -6.88
CA GLY A 131 16.68 12.78 -6.06
C GLY A 131 16.60 12.40 -4.57
N ILE A 132 15.79 11.39 -4.23
CA ILE A 132 15.63 10.90 -2.84
C ILE A 132 16.86 10.10 -2.43
N VAL A 133 17.40 9.30 -3.35
CA VAL A 133 18.63 8.51 -3.15
C VAL A 133 19.57 8.72 -4.33
N ASP A 134 20.79 9.18 -4.05
CA ASP A 134 21.85 9.33 -5.06
C ASP A 134 22.68 8.04 -5.17
N MET A 135 22.07 7.01 -5.81
CA MET A 135 22.69 5.71 -6.06
C MET A 135 22.06 5.07 -7.30
N GLU A 136 22.79 4.18 -7.97
CA GLU A 136 22.23 3.37 -9.07
C GLU A 136 21.24 2.32 -8.53
N PRO A 137 20.13 2.03 -9.24
CA PRO A 137 19.12 1.07 -8.78
C PRO A 137 19.66 -0.31 -8.43
N ASP A 138 20.58 -0.85 -9.24
CA ASP A 138 21.22 -2.14 -8.98
C ASP A 138 22.06 -2.11 -7.69
N ALA A 139 22.78 -1.02 -7.43
CA ALA A 139 23.53 -0.84 -6.21
C ALA A 139 22.59 -0.68 -4.99
N MET A 140 21.47 0.04 -5.14
CA MET A 140 20.45 0.13 -4.09
C MET A 140 19.91 -1.24 -3.70
N LEU A 141 19.64 -2.11 -4.70
CA LEU A 141 19.18 -3.47 -4.48
C LEU A 141 20.26 -4.29 -3.76
N GLN A 142 21.50 -4.28 -4.27
CA GLN A 142 22.63 -5.04 -3.71
C GLN A 142 22.95 -4.67 -2.26
N HIS A 143 22.83 -3.40 -1.91
CA HIS A 143 23.09 -2.88 -0.57
C HIS A 143 21.86 -2.83 0.34
N GLY A 144 20.70 -3.32 -0.12
CA GLY A 144 19.46 -3.37 0.64
C GLY A 144 18.81 -2.00 0.88
N VAL A 145 19.23 -0.95 0.15
CA VAL A 145 18.68 0.41 0.31
C VAL A 145 17.19 0.43 -0.01
N THR A 146 16.78 -0.22 -1.10
CA THR A 146 15.36 -0.30 -1.47
C THR A 146 14.52 -1.03 -0.44
N SER A 147 15.10 -1.97 0.33
CA SER A 147 14.40 -2.68 1.40
C SER A 147 14.07 -1.79 2.61
N THR A 148 14.72 -0.63 2.75
CA THR A 148 14.35 0.37 3.75
C THR A 148 13.00 1.03 3.40
N PHE A 149 12.74 1.22 2.13
CA PHE A 149 11.48 1.82 1.63
C PHE A 149 10.40 0.79 1.34
N PHE A 150 10.81 -0.46 1.06
CA PHE A 150 9.94 -1.58 0.71
C PHE A 150 10.39 -2.84 1.47
N PRO A 151 10.06 -2.95 2.78
CA PRO A 151 10.59 -4.01 3.66
C PRO A 151 9.82 -5.33 3.62
N HIS A 152 8.72 -5.42 2.88
CA HIS A 152 7.82 -6.59 2.86
C HIS A 152 7.75 -7.24 1.47
N GLY A 153 6.99 -8.33 1.35
CA GLY A 153 6.73 -8.97 0.05
C GLY A 153 5.93 -8.07 -0.89
N LEU A 154 6.06 -8.30 -2.20
CA LEU A 154 5.38 -7.52 -3.24
C LEU A 154 3.85 -7.66 -3.16
N GLY A 155 3.36 -8.84 -2.78
CA GLY A 155 1.95 -9.13 -2.67
C GLY A 155 1.73 -10.56 -2.16
N HIS A 156 0.50 -10.99 -2.16
CA HIS A 156 0.07 -12.29 -1.66
C HIS A 156 -1.17 -12.77 -2.40
N PRO A 157 -1.48 -14.08 -2.39
CA PRO A 157 -2.78 -14.58 -2.81
C PRO A 157 -3.90 -13.96 -1.98
N ILE A 158 -5.04 -13.76 -2.61
CA ILE A 158 -6.25 -13.23 -1.99
C ILE A 158 -7.47 -14.02 -2.49
N GLY A 159 -8.43 -14.29 -1.62
CA GLY A 159 -9.62 -15.07 -1.94
C GLY A 159 -10.62 -15.06 -0.79
N LEU A 160 -10.90 -16.22 -0.20
CA LEU A 160 -11.74 -16.33 1.00
C LEU A 160 -11.03 -15.80 2.27
N GLN A 161 -9.71 -15.68 2.21
CA GLN A 161 -8.91 -15.02 3.22
C GLN A 161 -8.13 -13.88 2.55
N VAL A 162 -7.84 -12.82 3.28
CA VAL A 162 -7.02 -11.71 2.76
C VAL A 162 -5.63 -12.21 2.40
N HIS A 163 -4.98 -12.93 3.30
CA HIS A 163 -3.76 -13.69 3.05
C HIS A 163 -4.15 -15.14 2.81
N ASP A 164 -4.51 -15.48 1.57
CA ASP A 164 -5.04 -16.79 1.23
C ASP A 164 -3.93 -17.80 0.98
N VAL A 165 -4.33 -19.06 0.91
CA VAL A 165 -3.41 -20.20 0.73
C VAL A 165 -2.73 -20.14 -0.63
N ALA A 166 -1.41 -20.23 -0.64
CA ALA A 166 -0.59 -20.35 -1.83
C ALA A 166 0.21 -21.66 -1.83
N GLY A 167 0.54 -22.16 -3.01
CA GLY A 167 1.55 -23.18 -3.16
C GLY A 167 2.94 -22.58 -2.89
N TYR A 168 3.61 -23.09 -1.86
CA TYR A 168 4.98 -22.69 -1.52
C TYR A 168 6.03 -23.62 -2.12
N SER A 169 5.62 -24.73 -2.71
CA SER A 169 6.52 -25.66 -3.38
C SER A 169 6.69 -25.27 -4.84
N ASP A 170 7.94 -25.28 -5.31
CA ASP A 170 8.21 -25.38 -6.73
C ASP A 170 7.75 -26.77 -7.26
N VAL A 171 7.88 -26.97 -8.58
CA VAL A 171 7.50 -28.24 -9.23
C VAL A 171 8.22 -29.47 -8.66
N ASP A 172 9.29 -29.30 -7.90
CA ASP A 172 10.10 -30.35 -7.28
C ASP A 172 9.76 -30.56 -5.79
N GLY A 173 8.79 -29.80 -5.23
CA GLY A 173 8.27 -29.99 -3.88
C GLY A 173 9.20 -29.52 -2.75
N GLN A 174 10.14 -28.59 -3.04
CA GLN A 174 11.06 -27.99 -2.05
C GLN A 174 10.62 -26.59 -1.63
#